data_ad669335a715d7cc4cf9d82ffb89f9e6
#
_entry.id   ad669335a715d7cc4cf9d82ffb89f9e6
#
_cell.length_a   1.000
_cell.length_b   1.000
_cell.length_c   1.000
_cell.angle_alpha   90.00
_cell.angle_beta   90.00
_cell.angle_gamma   90.00
#
_symmetry.space_group_name_H-M   'P 1'
#
loop_
_entity.id
_entity.type
_entity.pdbx_description
1 polymer ?
#
loop_
_entity_poly.entity_id
_entity_poly.type
_entity_poly.pdbx_seq_one_letter_code
_entity_poly.pdbx_strand_id
1 'polypeptide(L)'
;PVFTHFEIAKKALEAGKSIFVEKPFTYTVAEAEQLVNLAEKKKLKIMVDHTFLYTGAVKKIRQLIDDGTLGDLYYFDSMRINLGLFQHDVNVVWDLAPHDISIMDYVIGKKPQAVVATGAGHFGRDLEDIAYLTFYYPNNIIAHINVNWLSPVKVRTTLIGGEKKMLVWNDLEPDEKIKVYDKGVQVKTKEGKYNLLVNYRSGDMWAPKVEQTEALKLMAEKFVDYVENGGSVVNDGVAGLNN
;
A
#
# COMPACT_ATOMS: atom_id res chain seq x y z
N PRO A 1 8.15 4.84 19.23
CA PRO A 1 8.95 5.53 18.23
C PRO A 1 9.73 4.51 17.39
N VAL A 2 9.87 4.75 16.10
CA VAL A 2 10.46 3.78 15.16
C VAL A 2 11.90 3.36 15.53
N PHE A 3 12.69 4.27 16.06
CA PHE A 3 14.06 3.97 16.50
C PHE A 3 14.15 2.95 17.65
N THR A 4 13.05 2.63 18.32
CA THR A 4 13.00 1.58 19.35
C THR A 4 12.60 0.21 18.83
N HIS A 5 12.02 0.14 17.60
CA HIS A 5 11.46 -1.09 17.05
C HIS A 5 12.49 -2.19 16.95
N PHE A 6 13.66 -1.88 16.36
CA PHE A 6 14.73 -2.86 16.16
C PHE A 6 15.20 -3.50 17.47
N GLU A 7 15.58 -2.69 18.45
CA GLU A 7 16.13 -3.19 19.71
C GLU A 7 15.13 -4.03 20.51
N ILE A 8 13.87 -3.60 20.53
CA ILE A 8 12.80 -4.34 21.23
C ILE A 8 12.49 -5.64 20.50
N ALA A 9 12.30 -5.58 19.19
CA ALA A 9 12.02 -6.74 18.34
C ALA A 9 13.14 -7.78 18.41
N LYS A 10 14.40 -7.35 18.34
CA LYS A 10 15.57 -8.21 18.44
C LYS A 10 15.62 -8.95 19.79
N LYS A 11 15.45 -8.24 20.90
CA LYS A 11 15.39 -8.85 22.25
C LYS A 11 14.27 -9.89 22.37
N ALA A 12 13.10 -9.61 21.81
CA ALA A 12 11.98 -10.55 21.83
C ALA A 12 12.29 -11.81 21.01
N LEU A 13 12.84 -11.66 19.81
CA LEU A 13 13.26 -12.79 18.97
C LEU A 13 14.39 -13.59 19.64
N GLU A 14 15.39 -12.92 20.24
CA GLU A 14 16.45 -13.59 21.00
C GLU A 14 15.89 -14.41 22.17
N ALA A 15 14.84 -13.91 22.82
CA ALA A 15 14.11 -14.61 23.87
C ALA A 15 13.14 -15.69 23.35
N GLY A 16 13.16 -16.02 22.05
CA GLY A 16 12.34 -17.08 21.46
C GLY A 16 10.87 -16.70 21.28
N LYS A 17 10.55 -15.41 21.16
CA LYS A 17 9.18 -14.93 20.94
C LYS A 17 8.97 -14.51 19.51
N SER A 18 7.86 -14.96 18.90
CA SER A 18 7.33 -14.35 17.67
C SER A 18 6.83 -12.95 17.96
N ILE A 19 6.90 -12.06 16.99
CA ILE A 19 6.64 -10.64 17.21
C ILE A 19 5.61 -10.07 16.23
N PHE A 20 4.85 -9.11 16.73
CA PHE A 20 3.98 -8.23 15.96
C PHE A 20 4.47 -6.80 16.16
N VAL A 21 4.85 -6.12 15.07
CA VAL A 21 5.57 -4.83 15.12
C VAL A 21 4.77 -3.77 14.39
N GLU A 22 4.69 -2.58 14.97
CA GLU A 22 4.13 -1.39 14.32
C GLU A 22 4.92 -0.98 13.08
N LYS A 23 4.22 -0.31 12.15
CA LYS A 23 4.84 0.36 11.00
C LYS A 23 5.49 1.71 11.43
N PRO A 24 6.53 2.17 10.78
CA PRO A 24 7.39 1.42 9.85
C PRO A 24 8.12 0.30 10.58
N PHE A 25 8.40 -0.80 9.89
CA PHE A 25 8.96 -2.02 10.51
C PHE A 25 10.22 -1.72 11.33
N THR A 26 11.19 -1.03 10.73
CA THR A 26 12.43 -0.58 11.38
C THR A 26 12.81 0.80 10.86
N TYR A 27 13.85 1.38 11.43
CA TYR A 27 14.38 2.68 10.99
C TYR A 27 15.27 2.54 9.73
N THR A 28 15.93 1.41 9.55
CA THR A 28 16.80 1.14 8.39
C THR A 28 16.51 -0.24 7.79
N VAL A 29 16.81 -0.38 6.50
CA VAL A 29 16.73 -1.67 5.77
C VAL A 29 17.62 -2.72 6.43
N ALA A 30 18.84 -2.37 6.83
CA ALA A 30 19.79 -3.29 7.47
C ALA A 30 19.25 -3.86 8.80
N GLU A 31 18.51 -3.07 9.57
CA GLU A 31 17.82 -3.53 10.78
C GLU A 31 16.71 -4.54 10.44
N ALA A 32 15.91 -4.25 9.41
CA ALA A 32 14.85 -5.17 8.96
C ALA A 32 15.44 -6.51 8.50
N GLU A 33 16.49 -6.48 7.69
CA GLU A 33 17.20 -7.69 7.25
C GLU A 33 17.72 -8.52 8.43
N GLN A 34 18.29 -7.87 9.45
CA GLN A 34 18.76 -8.56 10.64
C GLN A 34 17.61 -9.26 11.40
N LEU A 35 16.46 -8.59 11.55
CA LEU A 35 15.31 -9.18 12.23
C LEU A 35 14.72 -10.36 11.45
N VAL A 36 14.58 -10.22 10.12
CA VAL A 36 14.09 -11.31 9.25
C VAL A 36 15.01 -12.53 9.35
N ASN A 37 16.33 -12.33 9.17
CA ASN A 37 17.31 -13.40 9.26
C ASN A 37 17.34 -14.07 10.65
N LEU A 38 17.19 -13.27 11.73
CA LEU A 38 17.13 -13.80 13.09
C LEU A 38 15.88 -14.65 13.31
N ALA A 39 14.73 -14.19 12.84
CA ALA A 39 13.48 -14.90 12.95
C ALA A 39 13.51 -16.23 12.18
N GLU A 40 14.02 -16.23 10.94
CA GLU A 40 14.20 -17.44 10.14
C GLU A 40 15.10 -18.45 10.83
N LYS A 41 16.26 -18.01 11.31
CA LYS A 41 17.23 -18.87 12.04
C LYS A 41 16.60 -19.52 13.28
N LYS A 42 15.73 -18.79 13.97
CA LYS A 42 15.07 -19.28 15.18
C LYS A 42 13.71 -19.93 14.90
N LYS A 43 13.26 -19.98 13.64
CA LYS A 43 11.92 -20.46 13.23
C LYS A 43 10.77 -19.72 13.92
N LEU A 44 10.96 -18.42 14.15
CA LEU A 44 9.98 -17.51 14.72
C LEU A 44 9.26 -16.72 13.63
N LYS A 45 8.13 -16.13 13.99
CA LYS A 45 7.28 -15.37 13.08
C LYS A 45 7.41 -13.88 13.36
N ILE A 46 7.44 -13.09 12.28
CA ILE A 46 7.31 -11.63 12.31
C ILE A 46 6.07 -11.26 11.51
N MET A 47 5.26 -10.38 12.05
CA MET A 47 4.15 -9.73 11.37
C MET A 47 4.24 -8.23 11.60
N VAL A 48 4.11 -7.44 10.53
CA VAL A 48 4.18 -5.97 10.58
C VAL A 48 2.78 -5.38 10.48
N ASP A 49 2.50 -4.32 11.22
CA ASP A 49 1.18 -3.68 11.23
C ASP A 49 0.89 -2.93 9.92
N HIS A 50 0.50 -3.66 8.91
CA HIS A 50 -0.10 -3.16 7.68
C HIS A 50 -1.62 -3.35 7.72
N THR A 51 -2.28 -2.74 8.70
CA THR A 51 -3.72 -2.90 9.01
C THR A 51 -4.62 -2.75 7.79
N PHE A 52 -4.31 -1.85 6.85
CA PHE A 52 -5.14 -1.63 5.67
C PHE A 52 -5.32 -2.88 4.80
N LEU A 53 -4.36 -3.81 4.78
CA LEU A 53 -4.45 -5.06 4.03
C LEU A 53 -5.61 -5.97 4.52
N TYR A 54 -6.09 -5.74 5.73
CA TYR A 54 -7.18 -6.49 6.35
C TYR A 54 -8.53 -5.81 6.25
N THR A 55 -8.59 -4.59 5.69
CA THR A 55 -9.84 -3.87 5.45
C THR A 55 -10.66 -4.52 4.34
N GLY A 56 -11.97 -4.48 4.45
CA GLY A 56 -12.86 -4.98 3.40
C GLY A 56 -12.66 -4.26 2.06
N ALA A 57 -12.28 -2.97 2.08
CA ALA A 57 -12.02 -2.20 0.87
C ALA A 57 -10.83 -2.75 0.08
N VAL A 58 -9.67 -2.93 0.73
CA VAL A 58 -8.46 -3.44 0.06
C VAL A 58 -8.66 -4.87 -0.44
N LYS A 59 -9.34 -5.72 0.34
CA LYS A 59 -9.72 -7.07 -0.10
C LYS A 59 -10.63 -7.05 -1.32
N LYS A 60 -11.62 -6.15 -1.34
CA LYS A 60 -12.52 -6.00 -2.48
C LYS A 60 -11.78 -5.50 -3.72
N ILE A 61 -10.86 -4.55 -3.59
CA ILE A 61 -10.01 -4.09 -4.69
C ILE A 61 -9.18 -5.24 -5.25
N ARG A 62 -8.52 -6.02 -4.39
CA ARG A 62 -7.74 -7.19 -4.80
C ARG A 62 -8.64 -8.19 -5.54
N GLN A 63 -9.82 -8.49 -5.03
CA GLN A 63 -10.78 -9.39 -5.69
C GLN A 63 -11.14 -8.90 -7.10
N LEU A 64 -11.44 -7.59 -7.28
CA LEU A 64 -11.80 -7.01 -8.58
C LEU A 64 -10.63 -7.04 -9.58
N ILE A 65 -9.40 -7.07 -9.10
CA ILE A 65 -8.21 -7.24 -9.95
C ILE A 65 -8.05 -8.72 -10.32
N ASP A 66 -8.15 -9.62 -9.34
CA ASP A 66 -7.95 -11.07 -9.53
C ASP A 66 -9.00 -11.71 -10.42
N ASP A 67 -10.26 -11.25 -10.35
CA ASP A 67 -11.35 -11.73 -11.21
C ASP A 67 -11.34 -11.10 -12.62
N GLY A 68 -10.36 -10.24 -12.91
CA GLY A 68 -10.18 -9.60 -14.20
C GLY A 68 -11.20 -8.52 -14.54
N THR A 69 -11.94 -8.01 -13.56
CA THR A 69 -12.92 -6.92 -13.73
C THR A 69 -12.28 -5.67 -14.30
N LEU A 70 -11.06 -5.32 -13.84
CA LEU A 70 -10.33 -4.14 -14.33
C LEU A 70 -9.55 -4.41 -15.63
N GLY A 71 -9.28 -5.68 -15.97
CA GLY A 71 -8.35 -6.04 -17.03
C GLY A 71 -6.90 -5.80 -16.62
N ASP A 72 -6.00 -5.64 -17.60
CA ASP A 72 -4.60 -5.31 -17.32
C ASP A 72 -4.48 -3.95 -16.65
N LEU A 73 -3.73 -3.89 -15.55
CA LEU A 73 -3.52 -2.64 -14.83
C LEU A 73 -2.60 -1.71 -15.62
N TYR A 74 -2.96 -0.43 -15.64
CA TYR A 74 -2.19 0.64 -16.25
C TYR A 74 -1.52 1.52 -15.21
N TYR A 75 -2.26 1.91 -14.16
CA TYR A 75 -1.72 2.76 -13.12
C TYR A 75 -2.39 2.54 -11.76
N PHE A 76 -1.63 2.94 -10.73
CA PHE A 76 -2.09 3.08 -9.35
C PHE A 76 -1.67 4.48 -8.87
N ASP A 77 -2.61 5.30 -8.44
CA ASP A 77 -2.35 6.67 -7.99
C ASP A 77 -3.01 6.87 -6.62
N SER A 78 -2.20 7.13 -5.59
CA SER A 78 -2.66 7.29 -4.21
C SER A 78 -2.29 8.66 -3.66
N MET A 79 -3.24 9.25 -2.95
CA MET A 79 -3.10 10.51 -2.23
C MET A 79 -3.47 10.29 -0.77
N ARG A 80 -2.50 10.49 0.12
CA ARG A 80 -2.66 10.45 1.58
C ARG A 80 -2.13 11.73 2.18
N ILE A 81 -3.02 12.70 2.34
CA ILE A 81 -2.66 14.06 2.76
C ILE A 81 -3.59 14.56 3.87
N ASN A 82 -3.05 15.33 4.78
CA ASN A 82 -3.78 16.00 5.86
C ASN A 82 -2.90 17.05 6.53
N LEU A 83 -3.50 17.99 7.26
CA LEU A 83 -2.76 18.78 8.23
C LEU A 83 -2.48 17.87 9.43
N GLY A 84 -1.29 17.25 9.43
CA GLY A 84 -0.91 16.20 10.34
C GLY A 84 -0.13 16.66 11.55
N LEU A 85 0.09 15.74 12.49
CA LEU A 85 1.08 15.91 13.53
C LEU A 85 2.45 15.61 12.90
N PHE A 86 3.29 16.64 12.84
CA PHE A 86 4.67 16.49 12.39
C PHE A 86 5.41 15.57 13.34
N GLN A 87 5.89 14.45 12.83
CA GLN A 87 6.75 13.56 13.60
C GLN A 87 8.14 14.20 13.80
N HIS A 88 8.77 13.89 14.90
CA HIS A 88 10.09 14.44 15.23
C HIS A 88 11.25 13.55 14.80
N ASP A 89 10.96 12.28 14.59
CA ASP A 89 11.93 11.19 14.38
C ASP A 89 11.92 10.63 12.97
N VAL A 90 10.87 10.89 12.19
CA VAL A 90 10.74 10.41 10.79
C VAL A 90 10.16 11.51 9.89
N ASN A 91 10.39 11.40 8.59
CA ASN A 91 9.76 12.25 7.58
C ASN A 91 8.36 11.73 7.18
N VAL A 92 7.68 12.49 6.33
CA VAL A 92 6.32 12.18 5.87
C VAL A 92 6.25 10.85 5.10
N VAL A 93 7.34 10.44 4.42
CA VAL A 93 7.39 9.16 3.69
C VAL A 93 7.32 8.02 4.68
N TRP A 94 8.17 7.98 5.69
CA TRP A 94 8.19 6.93 6.71
C TRP A 94 6.93 6.88 7.57
N ASP A 95 6.25 8.01 7.77
CA ASP A 95 4.99 8.03 8.53
C ASP A 95 3.79 7.56 7.72
N LEU A 96 3.59 8.11 6.50
CA LEU A 96 2.36 7.90 5.73
C LEU A 96 2.48 6.87 4.62
N ALA A 97 3.60 6.86 3.87
CA ALA A 97 3.72 6.04 2.67
C ALA A 97 3.71 4.52 2.91
N PRO A 98 4.17 3.95 4.06
CA PRO A 98 4.13 2.52 4.29
C PRO A 98 2.73 1.91 4.15
N HIS A 99 1.67 2.66 4.48
CA HIS A 99 0.31 2.21 4.26
C HIS A 99 -0.02 2.04 2.76
N ASP A 100 0.31 3.05 1.96
CA ASP A 100 -0.01 3.05 0.53
C ASP A 100 0.92 2.13 -0.26
N ILE A 101 2.20 2.01 0.13
CA ILE A 101 3.16 1.07 -0.46
C ILE A 101 2.68 -0.37 -0.21
N SER A 102 2.29 -0.72 1.02
CA SER A 102 1.78 -2.06 1.34
C SER A 102 0.52 -2.41 0.56
N ILE A 103 -0.42 -1.46 0.41
CA ILE A 103 -1.63 -1.64 -0.41
C ILE A 103 -1.26 -1.82 -1.87
N MET A 104 -0.40 -0.96 -2.42
CA MET A 104 0.08 -1.01 -3.79
C MET A 104 0.76 -2.35 -4.12
N ASP A 105 1.68 -2.80 -3.25
CA ASP A 105 2.38 -4.08 -3.41
C ASP A 105 1.39 -5.26 -3.39
N TYR A 106 0.43 -5.24 -2.47
CA TYR A 106 -0.61 -6.26 -2.37
C TYR A 106 -1.53 -6.30 -3.58
N VAL A 107 -2.00 -5.15 -4.09
CA VAL A 107 -2.97 -5.12 -5.19
C VAL A 107 -2.33 -5.28 -6.56
N ILE A 108 -1.13 -4.76 -6.80
CA ILE A 108 -0.40 -4.95 -8.07
C ILE A 108 0.21 -6.36 -8.12
N GLY A 109 0.72 -6.88 -7.01
CA GLY A 109 1.30 -8.23 -6.91
C GLY A 109 2.56 -8.43 -7.76
N LYS A 110 3.28 -7.38 -8.09
CA LYS A 110 4.54 -7.40 -8.87
C LYS A 110 5.57 -6.52 -8.17
N LYS A 111 6.85 -6.76 -8.43
CA LYS A 111 7.93 -5.90 -7.92
C LYS A 111 8.18 -4.73 -8.87
N PRO A 112 8.39 -3.50 -8.36
CA PRO A 112 8.82 -2.39 -9.17
C PRO A 112 10.24 -2.60 -9.71
N GLN A 113 10.52 -2.08 -10.89
CA GLN A 113 11.86 -2.09 -11.50
C GLN A 113 12.68 -0.86 -11.12
N ALA A 114 12.01 0.25 -10.82
CA ALA A 114 12.65 1.49 -10.42
C ALA A 114 11.69 2.31 -9.55
N VAL A 115 12.26 3.14 -8.69
CA VAL A 115 11.55 4.10 -7.84
C VAL A 115 12.23 5.45 -7.96
N VAL A 116 11.43 6.50 -8.09
CA VAL A 116 11.88 7.90 -7.99
C VAL A 116 11.12 8.54 -6.85
N ALA A 117 11.85 9.20 -5.94
CA ALA A 117 11.30 9.93 -4.83
C ALA A 117 11.74 11.39 -4.90
N THR A 118 10.81 12.30 -4.70
CA THR A 118 11.06 13.73 -4.54
C THR A 118 10.31 14.25 -3.33
N GLY A 119 10.94 15.12 -2.56
CA GLY A 119 10.32 15.68 -1.37
C GLY A 119 10.89 17.03 -1.02
N ALA A 120 10.21 17.74 -0.12
CA ALA A 120 10.64 19.01 0.41
C ALA A 120 10.29 19.08 1.90
N GLY A 121 11.19 19.68 2.67
CA GLY A 121 11.00 20.04 4.08
C GLY A 121 10.83 21.56 4.24
N HIS A 122 9.91 21.93 5.10
CA HIS A 122 9.64 23.32 5.45
C HIS A 122 9.91 23.56 6.94
N PHE A 123 9.77 24.79 7.39
CA PHE A 123 9.89 25.18 8.81
C PHE A 123 11.28 24.95 9.42
N GLY A 124 12.35 24.98 8.62
CA GLY A 124 13.73 24.82 9.10
C GLY A 124 14.06 23.42 9.62
N ARG A 125 13.33 22.39 9.16
CA ARG A 125 13.55 20.98 9.49
C ARG A 125 14.26 20.30 8.34
N ASP A 126 15.15 19.35 8.65
CA ASP A 126 15.82 18.50 7.67
C ASP A 126 14.99 17.27 7.27
N LEU A 127 13.71 17.22 7.66
CA LEU A 127 12.77 16.14 7.35
C LEU A 127 11.72 16.65 6.38
N GLU A 128 11.46 15.84 5.33
CA GLU A 128 10.42 16.15 4.34
C GLU A 128 9.04 16.08 4.98
N ASP A 129 8.21 17.06 4.68
CA ASP A 129 6.80 17.16 5.08
C ASP A 129 5.83 17.03 3.89
N ILE A 130 6.37 17.06 2.67
CA ILE A 130 5.70 16.74 1.42
C ILE A 130 6.62 15.81 0.62
N ALA A 131 6.06 14.73 0.05
CA ALA A 131 6.81 13.86 -0.84
C ALA A 131 5.91 13.21 -1.91
N TYR A 132 6.54 12.94 -3.06
CA TYR A 132 5.97 12.24 -4.20
C TYR A 132 6.87 11.07 -4.55
N LEU A 133 6.28 9.88 -4.66
CA LEU A 133 6.96 8.65 -5.00
C LEU A 133 6.40 8.13 -6.32
N THR A 134 7.25 7.76 -7.25
CA THR A 134 6.84 7.15 -8.52
C THR A 134 7.54 5.81 -8.68
N PHE A 135 6.76 4.76 -8.90
CA PHE A 135 7.21 3.39 -9.07
C PHE A 135 6.96 2.94 -10.51
N TYR A 136 7.97 2.36 -11.13
CA TYR A 136 7.90 1.82 -12.48
C TYR A 136 7.90 0.29 -12.43
N TYR A 137 6.89 -0.31 -13.01
CA TYR A 137 6.70 -1.75 -13.05
C TYR A 137 6.89 -2.33 -14.45
N PRO A 138 7.05 -3.65 -14.59
CA PRO A 138 6.94 -4.32 -15.88
C PRO A 138 5.59 -4.04 -16.55
N ASN A 139 5.54 -4.17 -17.90
CA ASN A 139 4.34 -3.99 -18.70
C ASN A 139 3.76 -2.56 -18.66
N ASN A 140 4.63 -1.55 -18.50
CA ASN A 140 4.25 -0.15 -18.47
C ASN A 140 3.24 0.25 -17.38
N ILE A 141 3.17 -0.51 -16.30
CA ILE A 141 2.39 -0.09 -15.14
C ILE A 141 3.21 0.99 -14.42
N ILE A 142 2.57 2.09 -14.08
CA ILE A 142 3.14 3.17 -13.27
C ILE A 142 2.32 3.33 -12.00
N ALA A 143 2.99 3.51 -10.86
CA ALA A 143 2.32 3.87 -9.62
C ALA A 143 2.87 5.17 -9.07
N HIS A 144 1.99 5.97 -8.47
CA HIS A 144 2.33 7.25 -7.88
C HIS A 144 1.70 7.36 -6.49
N ILE A 145 2.49 7.83 -5.51
CA ILE A 145 2.04 8.06 -4.14
C ILE A 145 2.40 9.49 -3.75
N ASN A 146 1.39 10.25 -3.33
CA ASN A 146 1.53 11.59 -2.78
C ASN A 146 1.23 11.55 -1.28
N VAL A 147 2.23 11.91 -0.47
CA VAL A 147 2.11 12.05 0.98
C VAL A 147 2.45 13.47 1.43
N ASN A 148 1.64 14.02 2.31
CA ASN A 148 1.74 15.44 2.66
C ASN A 148 1.12 15.71 4.04
N TRP A 149 1.86 16.41 4.92
CA TRP A 149 1.36 16.89 6.22
C TRP A 149 0.79 18.31 6.19
N LEU A 150 0.92 19.03 5.07
CA LEU A 150 0.57 20.46 4.96
C LEU A 150 -0.78 20.72 4.26
N SER A 151 -1.56 19.67 3.98
CA SER A 151 -2.85 19.84 3.31
C SER A 151 -3.92 20.39 4.26
N PRO A 152 -4.68 21.44 3.86
CA PRO A 152 -5.76 21.97 4.69
C PRO A 152 -6.95 21.01 4.80
N VAL A 153 -7.02 20.01 3.93
CA VAL A 153 -8.05 18.97 3.93
C VAL A 153 -7.43 17.59 4.06
N LYS A 154 -8.13 16.70 4.75
CA LYS A 154 -7.74 15.28 4.81
C LYS A 154 -8.25 14.57 3.57
N VAL A 155 -7.33 13.97 2.81
CA VAL A 155 -7.65 13.13 1.63
C VAL A 155 -6.99 11.77 1.79
N ARG A 156 -7.75 10.72 1.51
CA ARG A 156 -7.28 9.33 1.38
C ARG A 156 -7.97 8.71 0.19
N THR A 157 -7.44 8.97 -0.99
CA THR A 157 -8.05 8.54 -2.25
C THR A 157 -7.03 7.77 -3.07
N THR A 158 -7.47 6.66 -3.64
CA THR A 158 -6.68 5.86 -4.56
C THR A 158 -7.45 5.66 -5.86
N LEU A 159 -6.79 5.91 -6.98
CA LEU A 159 -7.29 5.63 -8.32
C LEU A 159 -6.52 4.45 -8.91
N ILE A 160 -7.22 3.50 -9.49
CA ILE A 160 -6.63 2.36 -10.17
C ILE A 160 -7.24 2.29 -11.58
N GLY A 161 -6.38 2.47 -12.58
CA GLY A 161 -6.79 2.36 -13.97
C GLY A 161 -6.42 1.00 -14.55
N GLY A 162 -7.38 0.38 -15.18
CA GLY A 162 -7.19 -0.84 -15.93
C GLY A 162 -7.70 -0.74 -17.36
N GLU A 163 -7.37 -1.73 -18.19
CA GLU A 163 -7.77 -1.81 -19.59
C GLU A 163 -9.29 -1.78 -19.77
N LYS A 164 -10.01 -2.49 -18.91
CA LYS A 164 -11.46 -2.66 -19.03
C LYS A 164 -12.23 -1.62 -18.21
N LYS A 165 -11.80 -1.33 -16.99
CA LYS A 165 -12.51 -0.46 -16.05
C LYS A 165 -11.53 0.31 -15.18
N MET A 166 -12.04 1.36 -14.55
CA MET A 166 -11.30 2.19 -13.62
C MET A 166 -11.98 2.18 -12.26
N LEU A 167 -11.21 2.30 -11.20
CA LEU A 167 -11.69 2.25 -9.83
C LEU A 167 -11.22 3.50 -9.08
N VAL A 168 -12.12 4.07 -8.27
CA VAL A 168 -11.79 5.09 -7.28
C VAL A 168 -12.12 4.53 -5.90
N TRP A 169 -11.17 4.54 -5.01
CA TRP A 169 -11.35 4.22 -3.59
C TRP A 169 -11.14 5.49 -2.78
N ASN A 170 -12.16 5.90 -2.05
CA ASN A 170 -12.08 6.95 -1.04
C ASN A 170 -12.27 6.33 0.35
N ASP A 171 -11.18 6.24 1.13
CA ASP A 171 -11.20 5.60 2.45
C ASP A 171 -12.03 6.39 3.48
N LEU A 172 -12.24 7.69 3.24
CA LEU A 172 -13.01 8.56 4.14
C LEU A 172 -14.52 8.47 3.94
N GLU A 173 -14.97 7.88 2.82
CA GLU A 173 -16.39 7.64 2.61
C GLU A 173 -16.90 6.55 3.55
N PRO A 174 -18.04 6.75 4.23
CA PRO A 174 -18.57 5.75 5.16
C PRO A 174 -19.12 4.52 4.42
N ASP A 175 -19.85 4.70 3.33
CA ASP A 175 -20.63 3.65 2.68
C ASP A 175 -20.09 3.24 1.31
N GLU A 176 -20.04 4.16 0.36
CA GLU A 176 -19.61 3.90 -1.03
C GLU A 176 -18.11 4.10 -1.22
N LYS A 177 -17.31 3.44 -0.40
CA LYS A 177 -15.84 3.60 -0.40
C LYS A 177 -15.20 3.34 -1.76
N ILE A 178 -15.75 2.41 -2.54
CA ILE A 178 -15.23 2.00 -3.84
C ILE A 178 -16.28 2.31 -4.90
N LYS A 179 -15.83 2.99 -5.98
CA LYS A 179 -16.64 3.23 -7.17
C LYS A 179 -15.90 2.67 -8.38
N VAL A 180 -16.55 1.81 -9.13
CA VAL A 180 -16.01 1.21 -10.35
C VAL A 180 -16.71 1.81 -11.54
N TYR A 181 -15.92 2.36 -12.46
CA TYR A 181 -16.40 3.04 -13.67
C TYR A 181 -16.13 2.19 -14.90
N ASP A 182 -17.18 1.87 -15.66
CA ASP A 182 -17.04 1.25 -16.96
C ASP A 182 -16.70 2.32 -18.02
N LYS A 183 -15.50 2.87 -17.85
CA LYS A 183 -14.93 3.85 -18.76
C LYS A 183 -13.58 3.34 -19.26
N GLY A 184 -13.25 3.64 -20.49
CA GLY A 184 -11.99 3.19 -21.07
C GLY A 184 -11.79 3.75 -22.46
N VAL A 185 -10.64 3.40 -23.02
CA VAL A 185 -10.21 3.81 -24.35
C VAL A 185 -10.13 2.56 -25.22
N GLN A 186 -10.79 2.58 -26.39
CA GLN A 186 -10.72 1.49 -27.36
C GLN A 186 -10.02 1.97 -28.64
N VAL A 187 -8.96 1.26 -29.02
CA VAL A 187 -8.29 1.46 -30.30
C VAL A 187 -8.81 0.41 -31.28
N LYS A 188 -9.64 0.80 -32.25
CA LYS A 188 -10.39 -0.14 -33.11
C LYS A 188 -9.58 -0.80 -34.22
N THR A 189 -8.43 -0.23 -34.62
CA THR A 189 -7.60 -0.80 -35.73
C THR A 189 -6.12 -0.56 -35.52
N LYS A 190 -5.25 -1.35 -36.22
CA LYS A 190 -3.81 -1.08 -36.27
C LYS A 190 -3.50 0.28 -36.89
N GLU A 191 -4.31 0.73 -37.85
CA GLU A 191 -4.24 2.07 -38.46
C GLU A 191 -4.72 3.15 -37.50
N GLY A 192 -5.67 2.87 -36.62
CA GLY A 192 -6.12 3.78 -35.55
C GLY A 192 -5.03 4.15 -34.54
N LYS A 193 -3.97 3.32 -34.41
CA LYS A 193 -2.77 3.70 -33.63
C LYS A 193 -2.01 4.86 -34.27
N TYR A 194 -1.98 4.94 -35.60
CA TYR A 194 -1.33 6.03 -36.34
C TYR A 194 -2.17 7.31 -36.39
N ASN A 195 -3.50 7.17 -36.43
CA ASN A 195 -4.42 8.30 -36.60
C ASN A 195 -5.11 8.76 -35.33
N LEU A 196 -4.72 8.22 -34.16
CA LEU A 196 -5.35 8.55 -32.85
C LEU A 196 -6.89 8.50 -32.87
N LEU A 197 -7.49 7.60 -33.68
CA LEU A 197 -8.93 7.36 -33.66
C LEU A 197 -9.30 6.58 -32.38
N VAL A 198 -9.30 7.33 -31.29
CA VAL A 198 -9.62 6.84 -29.94
C VAL A 198 -11.11 7.00 -29.72
N ASN A 199 -11.81 5.89 -29.52
CA ASN A 199 -13.20 5.94 -29.05
C ASN A 199 -13.22 5.83 -27.52
N TYR A 200 -13.82 6.82 -26.91
CA TYR A 200 -14.12 6.77 -25.47
C TYR A 200 -15.33 5.88 -25.23
N ARG A 201 -15.13 4.85 -24.39
CA ARG A 201 -16.22 4.05 -23.87
C ARG A 201 -16.76 4.73 -22.60
N SER A 202 -18.06 5.01 -22.57
CA SER A 202 -18.78 5.46 -21.38
C SER A 202 -19.88 4.46 -21.07
N GLY A 203 -19.75 3.77 -19.97
CA GLY A 203 -20.72 2.83 -19.43
C GLY A 203 -21.13 3.23 -18.02
N ASP A 204 -21.68 2.26 -17.29
CA ASP A 204 -22.20 2.46 -15.95
C ASP A 204 -21.11 2.69 -14.91
N MET A 205 -21.53 3.25 -13.78
CA MET A 205 -20.75 3.30 -12.55
C MET A 205 -21.51 2.54 -11.48
N TRP A 206 -20.80 1.73 -10.69
CA TRP A 206 -21.40 1.05 -9.54
C TRP A 206 -20.48 1.08 -8.33
N ALA A 207 -21.06 1.03 -7.14
CA ALA A 207 -20.36 0.89 -5.89
C ALA A 207 -20.51 -0.57 -5.39
N PRO A 208 -19.44 -1.38 -5.43
CA PRO A 208 -19.50 -2.74 -4.89
C PRO A 208 -19.68 -2.70 -3.38
N LYS A 209 -20.46 -3.65 -2.84
CA LYS A 209 -20.57 -3.82 -1.39
C LYS A 209 -19.20 -4.16 -0.81
N VAL A 210 -18.78 -3.40 0.19
CA VAL A 210 -17.57 -3.61 0.98
C VAL A 210 -17.95 -4.19 2.33
N GLU A 211 -17.31 -5.28 2.73
CA GLU A 211 -17.50 -5.83 4.07
C GLU A 211 -16.94 -4.88 5.12
N GLN A 212 -17.75 -4.61 6.15
CA GLN A 212 -17.29 -3.86 7.31
C GLN A 212 -16.58 -4.81 8.25
N THR A 213 -15.26 -4.78 8.18
CA THR A 213 -14.38 -5.63 8.99
C THR A 213 -13.59 -4.77 9.97
N GLU A 214 -13.53 -5.17 11.22
CA GLU A 214 -12.58 -4.59 12.16
C GLU A 214 -11.18 -5.15 11.87
N ALA A 215 -10.41 -4.39 11.08
CA ALA A 215 -9.16 -4.85 10.48
C ALA A 215 -8.10 -5.22 11.52
N LEU A 216 -7.97 -4.44 12.61
CA LEU A 216 -6.99 -4.70 13.66
C LEU A 216 -7.28 -6.01 14.40
N LYS A 217 -8.56 -6.27 14.72
CA LYS A 217 -8.99 -7.53 15.33
C LYS A 217 -8.66 -8.71 14.42
N LEU A 218 -9.05 -8.64 13.15
CA LEU A 218 -8.77 -9.71 12.18
C LEU A 218 -7.27 -9.94 12.02
N MET A 219 -6.47 -8.89 12.04
CA MET A 219 -5.01 -9.00 11.94
C MET A 219 -4.43 -9.67 13.19
N ALA A 220 -4.90 -9.33 14.38
CA ALA A 220 -4.50 -9.98 15.64
C ALA A 220 -4.85 -11.48 15.64
N GLU A 221 -6.06 -11.85 15.21
CA GLU A 221 -6.48 -13.25 15.05
C GLU A 221 -5.58 -13.99 14.06
N LYS A 222 -5.22 -13.35 12.94
CA LYS A 222 -4.30 -13.91 11.93
C LYS A 222 -2.88 -14.06 12.46
N PHE A 223 -2.42 -13.17 13.32
CA PHE A 223 -1.12 -13.31 13.97
C PHE A 223 -1.07 -14.52 14.89
N VAL A 224 -2.10 -14.73 15.71
CA VAL A 224 -2.21 -15.90 16.57
C VAL A 224 -2.20 -17.19 15.74
N ASP A 225 -3.06 -17.27 14.73
CA ASP A 225 -3.12 -18.42 13.82
C ASP A 225 -1.76 -18.68 13.11
N TYR A 226 -1.08 -17.62 12.66
CA TYR A 226 0.23 -17.71 12.01
C TYR A 226 1.31 -18.26 12.95
N VAL A 227 1.25 -17.90 14.23
CA VAL A 227 2.20 -18.39 15.25
C VAL A 227 1.90 -19.83 15.65
N GLU A 228 0.63 -20.19 15.86
CA GLU A 228 0.21 -21.50 16.36
C GLU A 228 0.19 -22.57 15.28
N ASN A 229 -0.35 -22.25 14.11
CA ASN A 229 -0.61 -23.21 13.03
C ASN A 229 0.36 -23.07 11.84
N GLY A 230 1.14 -22.00 11.80
CA GLY A 230 2.04 -21.70 10.66
C GLY A 230 1.29 -21.16 9.46
N GLY A 231 1.79 -21.44 8.25
CA GLY A 231 1.24 -20.90 7.01
C GLY A 231 1.91 -19.60 6.57
N SER A 232 1.17 -18.75 5.87
CA SER A 232 1.64 -17.46 5.36
C SER A 232 0.66 -16.33 5.69
N VAL A 233 1.18 -15.15 5.87
CA VAL A 233 0.41 -13.90 6.01
C VAL A 233 0.93 -12.88 4.99
N VAL A 234 0.08 -11.95 4.60
CA VAL A 234 0.39 -10.95 3.56
C VAL A 234 1.34 -9.84 4.03
N ASN A 235 1.57 -9.75 5.32
CA ASN A 235 2.37 -8.72 6.01
C ASN A 235 3.40 -9.33 6.97
N ASP A 236 4.05 -10.41 6.55
CA ASP A 236 5.14 -11.01 7.30
C ASP A 236 6.39 -10.09 7.33
N GLY A 237 7.46 -10.55 7.99
CA GLY A 237 8.70 -9.79 8.09
C GLY A 237 9.33 -9.49 6.73
N VAL A 238 9.19 -10.38 5.74
CA VAL A 238 9.71 -10.15 4.38
C VAL A 238 8.88 -9.10 3.66
N ALA A 239 7.56 -9.11 3.81
CA ALA A 239 6.69 -8.05 3.29
C ALA A 239 7.03 -6.70 3.93
N GLY A 240 7.28 -6.66 5.24
CA GLY A 240 7.74 -5.46 5.95
C GLY A 240 9.10 -4.94 5.48
N LEU A 241 10.05 -5.83 5.17
CA LEU A 241 11.36 -5.46 4.60
C LEU A 241 11.24 -4.89 3.18
N ASN A 242 10.28 -5.38 2.39
CA ASN A 242 10.05 -4.93 1.02
C ASN A 242 9.27 -3.61 0.93
N ASN A 243 8.65 -3.17 2.01
CA ASN A 243 7.88 -1.93 2.12
C ASN A 243 8.78 -0.74 2.45
#